data_2e384648a51431c1d778bb148d045a35
#
_entry.id   2e384648a51431c1d778bb148d045a35
#
_cell.length_a   1.000
_cell.length_b   1.000
_cell.length_c   1.000
_cell.angle_alpha   90.00
_cell.angle_beta   90.00
_cell.angle_gamma   90.00
#
_symmetry.space_group_name_H-M   'P 1'
#
loop_
_entity.id
_entity.type
_entity.pdbx_description
1 polymer ?
#
loop_
_entity_poly.entity_id
_entity_poly.type
_entity_poly.pdbx_seq_one_letter_code
_entity_poly.pdbx_strand_id
1 'polypeptide(L)'
;DIKTCAKDTIRAAFDGVVRMAKPYYAYGNIVVIRHANGLETLYSHNFKNLVKSGDIVKAGQPIALTGRTGRATTEHVHFETRINGEHFNPNLIFNLKEGTLRRECIKCTRNGSKIVVKTHIPDNRIAQSPKEVKLPYPFLDLRYSRGDMPIILLNNREK
;
A
#
# COMPACT_ATOMS: atom_id res chain seq x y z
N ASP A 1 -9.73 -3.36 -4.29
CA ASP A 1 -10.12 -4.21 -3.16
C ASP A 1 -9.27 -5.47 -3.17
N ILE A 2 -8.79 -5.87 -2.00
CA ILE A 2 -7.96 -7.06 -1.81
C ILE A 2 -8.74 -8.02 -0.91
N LYS A 3 -9.07 -9.18 -1.44
CA LYS A 3 -9.76 -10.24 -0.70
C LYS A 3 -8.86 -10.78 0.40
N THR A 4 -9.41 -10.94 1.60
CA THR A 4 -8.69 -11.41 2.78
C THR A 4 -9.65 -12.22 3.66
N CYS A 5 -9.09 -12.88 4.68
CA CYS A 5 -9.90 -13.48 5.73
C CYS A 5 -10.10 -12.50 6.90
N ALA A 6 -11.12 -12.74 7.70
CA ALA A 6 -11.38 -11.96 8.90
C ALA A 6 -10.17 -11.94 9.84
N LYS A 7 -9.77 -10.75 10.30
CA LYS A 7 -8.65 -10.53 11.22
C LYS A 7 -7.26 -10.88 10.68
N ASP A 8 -7.11 -11.08 9.36
CA ASP A 8 -5.79 -11.13 8.74
C ASP A 8 -5.01 -9.84 9.03
N THR A 9 -3.71 -9.97 9.19
CA THR A 9 -2.85 -8.83 9.50
C THR A 9 -2.62 -7.97 8.27
N ILE A 10 -3.02 -6.71 8.34
CA ILE A 10 -2.68 -5.68 7.35
C ILE A 10 -1.34 -5.07 7.72
N ARG A 11 -0.44 -4.95 6.74
CA ARG A 11 0.91 -4.42 6.92
C ARG A 11 1.14 -3.17 6.09
N ALA A 12 2.00 -2.27 6.60
CA ALA A 12 2.39 -1.07 5.86
C ALA A 12 3.14 -1.42 4.57
N ALA A 13 2.74 -0.82 3.45
CA ALA A 13 3.38 -1.04 2.16
C ALA A 13 4.81 -0.46 2.11
N PHE A 14 5.04 0.68 2.77
CA PHE A 14 6.31 1.39 2.80
C PHE A 14 6.56 1.99 4.18
N ASP A 15 7.79 2.42 4.45
CA ASP A 15 8.12 3.27 5.58
C ASP A 15 7.32 4.58 5.53
N GLY A 16 6.91 5.08 6.65
CA GLY A 16 6.15 6.33 6.69
C GLY A 16 5.64 6.75 8.07
N VAL A 17 4.80 7.75 8.06
CA VAL A 17 4.12 8.26 9.26
C VAL A 17 2.62 8.08 9.10
N VAL A 18 1.99 7.54 10.12
CA VAL A 18 0.52 7.39 10.16
C VAL A 18 -0.12 8.76 10.23
N ARG A 19 -0.73 9.21 9.12
CA ARG A 19 -1.44 10.48 9.06
C ARG A 19 -2.81 10.40 9.73
N MET A 20 -3.47 9.25 9.62
CA MET A 20 -4.82 9.05 10.18
C MET A 20 -5.02 7.58 10.54
N ALA A 21 -5.58 7.34 11.74
CA ALA A 21 -5.99 6.01 12.19
C ALA A 21 -7.26 6.15 13.05
N LYS A 22 -8.43 6.18 12.40
CA LYS A 22 -9.74 6.39 13.06
C LYS A 22 -10.89 5.89 12.20
N PRO A 23 -12.12 5.80 12.72
CA PRO A 23 -13.33 5.63 11.91
C PRO A 23 -13.51 6.80 10.94
N TYR A 24 -13.93 6.50 9.69
CA TYR A 24 -14.15 7.51 8.66
C TYR A 24 -15.27 7.12 7.70
N TYR A 25 -16.46 7.72 7.89
CA TYR A 25 -17.65 7.54 7.03
C TYR A 25 -17.84 6.10 6.50
N ALA A 26 -18.06 5.98 5.21
CA ALA A 26 -18.29 4.71 4.52
C ALA A 26 -17.07 3.75 4.52
N TYR A 27 -15.88 4.27 4.71
CA TYR A 27 -14.65 3.47 4.78
C TYR A 27 -14.52 2.62 6.06
N GLY A 28 -15.32 2.92 7.11
CA GLY A 28 -15.15 2.27 8.41
C GLY A 28 -13.84 2.67 9.09
N ASN A 29 -13.21 1.76 9.81
CA ASN A 29 -11.91 2.04 10.42
C ASN A 29 -10.84 2.09 9.33
N ILE A 30 -10.07 3.19 9.30
CA ILE A 30 -9.01 3.40 8.33
C ILE A 30 -7.65 3.62 8.98
N VAL A 31 -6.61 3.27 8.23
CA VAL A 31 -5.23 3.73 8.44
C VAL A 31 -4.78 4.40 7.15
N VAL A 32 -4.26 5.61 7.26
CA VAL A 32 -3.61 6.34 6.14
C VAL A 32 -2.18 6.62 6.54
N ILE A 33 -1.25 6.18 5.71
CA ILE A 33 0.19 6.36 5.91
C ILE A 33 0.71 7.31 4.85
N ARG A 34 1.44 8.33 5.29
CA ARG A 34 2.19 9.23 4.42
C ARG A 34 3.62 8.72 4.31
N HIS A 35 4.03 8.49 3.07
CA HIS A 35 5.37 8.05 2.69
C HIS A 35 6.19 9.21 2.12
N ALA A 36 7.40 8.91 1.66
CA ALA A 36 8.23 9.88 0.95
C ALA A 36 7.54 10.40 -0.33
N ASN A 37 7.97 11.57 -0.79
CA ASN A 37 7.55 12.20 -2.06
C ASN A 37 6.04 12.44 -2.22
N GLY A 38 5.31 12.58 -1.11
CA GLY A 38 3.87 12.85 -1.11
C GLY A 38 2.97 11.66 -1.43
N LEU A 39 3.54 10.45 -1.53
CA LEU A 39 2.79 9.22 -1.65
C LEU A 39 2.04 8.94 -0.35
N GLU A 40 0.79 8.56 -0.45
CA GLU A 40 -0.01 8.03 0.65
C GLU A 40 -0.62 6.68 0.27
N THR A 41 -0.70 5.78 1.24
CA THR A 41 -1.48 4.54 1.15
C THR A 41 -2.60 4.57 2.18
N LEU A 42 -3.78 4.11 1.77
CA LEU A 42 -4.95 4.00 2.62
C LEU A 42 -5.41 2.55 2.69
N TYR A 43 -5.72 2.11 3.91
CA TYR A 43 -6.21 0.79 4.25
C TYR A 43 -7.53 0.94 5.00
N SER A 44 -8.62 0.39 4.47
CA SER A 44 -9.94 0.58 5.09
C SER A 44 -10.69 -0.72 5.32
N HIS A 45 -11.85 -0.58 5.92
CA HIS A 45 -12.72 -1.65 6.44
C HIS A 45 -12.08 -2.47 7.56
N ASN A 46 -11.06 -1.90 8.24
CA ASN A 46 -10.32 -2.58 9.29
C ASN A 46 -11.23 -2.98 10.45
N PHE A 47 -11.07 -4.20 10.95
CA PHE A 47 -11.69 -4.61 12.23
C PHE A 47 -11.12 -3.78 13.38
N LYS A 48 -9.79 -3.64 13.41
CA LYS A 48 -9.05 -2.90 14.44
C LYS A 48 -7.78 -2.28 13.87
N ASN A 49 -7.55 -1.00 14.16
CA ASN A 49 -6.27 -0.36 13.91
C ASN A 49 -5.30 -0.71 15.04
N LEU A 50 -4.07 -1.05 14.70
CA LEU A 50 -2.98 -1.40 15.64
C LEU A 50 -2.03 -0.23 15.88
N VAL A 51 -2.19 0.84 15.10
CA VAL A 51 -1.40 2.07 15.14
C VAL A 51 -2.31 3.27 15.34
N LYS A 52 -1.73 4.40 15.73
CA LYS A 52 -2.41 5.71 15.92
C LYS A 52 -1.76 6.78 15.06
N SER A 53 -2.48 7.89 14.86
CA SER A 53 -1.94 9.06 14.14
C SER A 53 -0.67 9.56 14.80
N GLY A 54 0.35 9.84 14.00
CA GLY A 54 1.68 10.27 14.43
C GLY A 54 2.70 9.13 14.57
N ASP A 55 2.27 7.87 14.61
CA ASP A 55 3.21 6.75 14.72
C ASP A 55 4.08 6.66 13.46
N ILE A 56 5.37 6.40 13.67
CA ILE A 56 6.31 6.05 12.60
C ILE A 56 6.22 4.55 12.38
N VAL A 57 6.03 4.14 11.13
CA VAL A 57 5.91 2.73 10.74
C VAL A 57 6.96 2.36 9.70
N LYS A 58 7.39 1.11 9.76
CA LYS A 58 8.29 0.49 8.78
C LYS A 58 7.50 -0.35 7.78
N ALA A 59 8.02 -0.47 6.56
CA ALA A 59 7.49 -1.41 5.58
C ALA A 59 7.38 -2.81 6.20
N GLY A 60 6.24 -3.48 6.00
CA GLY A 60 5.97 -4.78 6.59
C GLY A 60 5.47 -4.75 8.04
N GLN A 61 5.50 -3.62 8.72
CA GLN A 61 4.99 -3.52 10.09
C GLN A 61 3.48 -3.76 10.13
N PRO A 62 2.95 -4.58 11.08
CA PRO A 62 1.52 -4.70 11.32
C PRO A 62 0.89 -3.35 11.69
N ILE A 63 -0.18 -2.95 10.98
CA ILE A 63 -0.85 -1.66 11.17
C ILE A 63 -2.34 -1.79 11.48
N ALA A 64 -2.98 -2.88 11.05
CA ALA A 64 -4.39 -3.13 11.31
C ALA A 64 -4.71 -4.63 11.15
N LEU A 65 -5.94 -4.98 11.51
CA LEU A 65 -6.53 -6.29 11.23
C LEU A 65 -7.70 -6.10 10.26
N THR A 66 -7.80 -7.00 9.27
CA THR A 66 -8.90 -7.01 8.29
C THR A 66 -10.24 -7.20 8.95
N GLY A 67 -11.24 -6.52 8.43
CA GLY A 67 -12.61 -6.64 8.88
C GLY A 67 -13.63 -6.23 7.82
N ARG A 68 -14.79 -5.85 8.31
CA ARG A 68 -15.95 -5.49 7.50
C ARG A 68 -16.63 -4.25 8.04
N THR A 69 -15.86 -3.27 8.53
CA THR A 69 -16.44 -2.03 9.07
C THR A 69 -16.85 -1.07 7.95
N GLY A 70 -17.66 -0.09 8.27
CA GLY A 70 -18.23 0.85 7.29
C GLY A 70 -19.24 0.19 6.36
N ARG A 71 -19.14 0.44 5.05
CA ARG A 71 -20.08 -0.10 4.04
C ARG A 71 -19.62 -1.43 3.41
N ALA A 72 -18.59 -2.06 3.95
CA ALA A 72 -18.15 -3.36 3.43
C ALA A 72 -19.21 -4.44 3.64
N THR A 73 -19.47 -5.23 2.60
CA THR A 73 -20.41 -6.37 2.62
C THR A 73 -19.70 -7.68 2.89
N THR A 74 -18.42 -7.76 2.62
CA THR A 74 -17.54 -8.93 2.83
C THR A 74 -16.23 -8.51 3.48
N GLU A 75 -15.48 -9.48 4.00
CA GLU A 75 -14.13 -9.26 4.52
C GLU A 75 -13.18 -8.94 3.37
N HIS A 76 -12.63 -7.73 3.35
CA HIS A 76 -11.63 -7.31 2.39
C HIS A 76 -10.88 -6.06 2.89
N VAL A 77 -9.75 -5.78 2.29
CA VAL A 77 -9.06 -4.50 2.45
C VAL A 77 -9.32 -3.64 1.23
N HIS A 78 -9.99 -2.52 1.41
CA HIS A 78 -10.02 -1.50 0.38
C HIS A 78 -8.70 -0.71 0.47
N PHE A 79 -7.88 -0.84 -0.56
CA PHE A 79 -6.53 -0.26 -0.62
C PHE A 79 -6.47 0.83 -1.68
N GLU A 80 -5.94 1.98 -1.30
CA GLU A 80 -5.76 3.11 -2.21
C GLU A 80 -4.33 3.63 -2.20
N THR A 81 -3.89 4.17 -3.33
CA THR A 81 -2.70 4.99 -3.47
C THR A 81 -3.07 6.41 -3.88
N ARG A 82 -2.43 7.38 -3.26
CA ARG A 82 -2.67 8.80 -3.50
C ARG A 82 -1.34 9.55 -3.60
N ILE A 83 -1.32 10.61 -4.42
CA ILE A 83 -0.24 11.61 -4.46
C ILE A 83 -0.86 12.97 -4.18
N ASN A 84 -0.43 13.64 -3.11
CA ASN A 84 -0.98 14.94 -2.68
C ASN A 84 -2.53 14.96 -2.62
N GLY A 85 -3.13 13.85 -2.18
CA GLY A 85 -4.58 13.67 -2.07
C GLY A 85 -5.27 13.11 -3.32
N GLU A 86 -4.66 13.14 -4.48
CA GLU A 86 -5.22 12.62 -5.73
C GLU A 86 -5.02 11.11 -5.84
N HIS A 87 -6.10 10.39 -6.12
CA HIS A 87 -6.09 8.95 -6.30
C HIS A 87 -5.44 8.54 -7.61
N PHE A 88 -4.70 7.45 -7.59
CA PHE A 88 -4.24 6.78 -8.80
C PHE A 88 -4.27 5.27 -8.64
N ASN A 89 -4.19 4.55 -9.75
CA ASN A 89 -4.28 3.09 -9.76
C ASN A 89 -3.05 2.47 -9.08
N PRO A 90 -3.22 1.70 -7.98
CA PRO A 90 -2.13 0.99 -7.32
C PRO A 90 -1.30 0.10 -8.24
N ASN A 91 -1.88 -0.41 -9.32
CA ASN A 91 -1.18 -1.24 -10.31
C ASN A 91 -0.05 -0.49 -11.06
N LEU A 92 0.04 0.83 -10.92
CA LEU A 92 1.19 1.59 -11.44
C LEU A 92 2.45 1.41 -10.59
N ILE A 93 2.28 1.01 -9.32
CA ILE A 93 3.39 0.71 -8.40
C ILE A 93 3.55 -0.81 -8.21
N PHE A 94 2.44 -1.51 -8.07
CA PHE A 94 2.40 -2.90 -7.67
C PHE A 94 2.11 -3.83 -8.85
N ASN A 95 2.93 -4.87 -9.03
CA ASN A 95 2.60 -5.99 -9.89
C ASN A 95 1.80 -7.01 -9.08
N LEU A 96 0.49 -6.85 -9.09
CA LEU A 96 -0.40 -7.66 -8.27
C LEU A 96 -0.38 -9.15 -8.67
N LYS A 97 -0.07 -9.45 -9.93
CA LYS A 97 -0.01 -10.83 -10.43
C LYS A 97 1.19 -11.60 -9.85
N GLU A 98 2.30 -10.92 -9.72
CA GLU A 98 3.57 -11.52 -9.26
C GLU A 98 3.86 -11.23 -7.78
N GLY A 99 3.04 -10.40 -7.13
CA GLY A 99 3.25 -10.01 -5.74
C GLY A 99 4.52 -9.18 -5.53
N THR A 100 4.95 -8.43 -6.55
CA THR A 100 6.19 -7.65 -6.53
C THR A 100 5.93 -6.17 -6.82
N LEU A 101 6.96 -5.35 -6.69
CA LEU A 101 6.95 -4.00 -7.26
C LEU A 101 7.13 -4.04 -8.76
N ARG A 102 6.53 -3.06 -9.42
CA ARG A 102 6.90 -2.77 -10.80
C ARG A 102 8.31 -2.18 -10.86
N ARG A 103 9.03 -2.50 -11.94
CA ARG A 103 10.38 -1.96 -12.20
C ARG A 103 10.33 -0.53 -12.73
N GLU A 104 9.20 -0.13 -13.32
CA GLU A 104 8.98 1.20 -13.83
C GLU A 104 8.80 2.19 -12.69
N CYS A 105 9.44 3.35 -12.81
CA CYS A 105 9.17 4.47 -11.93
C CYS A 105 7.82 5.10 -12.25
N ILE A 106 7.24 5.82 -11.31
CA ILE A 106 6.11 6.70 -11.59
C ILE A 106 6.60 8.14 -11.72
N LYS A 107 6.11 8.83 -12.76
CA LYS A 107 6.29 10.26 -12.94
C LYS A 107 4.97 10.97 -12.63
N CYS A 108 5.01 11.84 -11.64
CA CYS A 108 3.86 12.65 -11.26
C CYS A 108 4.07 14.06 -11.78
N THR A 109 3.12 14.57 -12.56
CA THR A 109 3.14 15.95 -13.09
C THR A 109 1.87 16.67 -12.67
N ARG A 110 2.02 17.93 -12.24
CA ARG A 110 0.86 18.77 -11.95
C ARG A 110 0.36 19.39 -13.25
N ASN A 111 -0.94 19.26 -13.52
CA ASN A 111 -1.62 19.93 -14.59
C ASN A 111 -2.82 20.71 -13.99
N GLY A 112 -2.64 22.00 -13.76
CA GLY A 112 -3.60 22.82 -13.01
C GLY A 112 -3.77 22.31 -11.57
N SER A 113 -5.01 21.98 -11.20
CA SER A 113 -5.36 21.40 -9.89
C SER A 113 -5.17 19.88 -9.81
N LYS A 114 -4.99 19.20 -10.95
CA LYS A 114 -4.90 17.74 -11.02
C LYS A 114 -3.46 17.25 -11.06
N ILE A 115 -3.24 16.05 -10.52
CA ILE A 115 -1.97 15.32 -10.65
C ILE A 115 -2.16 14.20 -11.64
N VAL A 116 -1.31 14.20 -12.68
CA VAL A 116 -1.24 13.12 -13.66
C VAL A 116 -0.11 12.19 -13.28
N VAL A 117 -0.43 10.92 -13.06
CA VAL A 117 0.53 9.87 -12.73
C VAL A 117 0.70 8.96 -13.94
N LYS A 118 1.93 8.79 -14.39
CA LYS A 118 2.28 7.91 -15.52
C LYS A 118 3.47 7.03 -15.14
N THR A 119 3.56 5.86 -15.71
CA THR A 119 4.78 5.05 -15.64
C THR A 119 5.88 5.71 -16.46
N HIS A 120 7.11 5.63 -15.98
CA HIS A 120 8.31 6.16 -16.62
C HIS A 120 9.42 5.12 -16.51
N ILE A 121 9.99 4.76 -17.64
CA ILE A 121 11.21 3.95 -17.68
C ILE A 121 12.36 4.94 -17.71
N PRO A 122 13.23 5.01 -16.68
CA PRO A 122 14.39 5.91 -16.71
C PRO A 122 15.29 5.53 -17.87
N ASP A 123 15.80 6.51 -18.56
CA ASP A 123 16.80 6.30 -19.61
C ASP A 123 18.00 5.50 -19.06
N ASN A 124 18.32 4.41 -19.74
CA ASN A 124 19.14 3.29 -19.29
C ASN A 124 20.65 3.61 -19.10
N ARG A 125 21.04 4.83 -18.79
CA ARG A 125 22.46 5.16 -18.60
C ARG A 125 23.02 4.78 -17.23
N ILE A 126 22.19 4.29 -16.30
CA ILE A 126 22.60 3.90 -14.93
C ILE A 126 21.99 2.55 -14.48
N ALA A 127 21.35 1.83 -15.36
CA ALA A 127 20.83 0.51 -15.02
C ALA A 127 21.91 -0.57 -15.16
N GLN A 128 22.86 -0.62 -14.23
CA GLN A 128 23.35 -1.92 -13.83
C GLN A 128 22.12 -2.71 -13.34
N SER A 129 21.91 -3.90 -13.92
CA SER A 129 20.78 -4.77 -13.64
C SER A 129 20.41 -4.76 -12.16
N PRO A 130 19.18 -4.40 -11.79
CA PRO A 130 18.76 -4.53 -10.40
C PRO A 130 18.89 -6.01 -10.06
N LYS A 131 19.78 -6.36 -9.15
CA LYS A 131 19.75 -7.67 -8.51
C LYS A 131 18.32 -7.87 -8.03
N GLU A 132 17.73 -9.00 -8.37
CA GLU A 132 16.43 -9.41 -7.87
C GLU A 132 16.38 -9.12 -6.37
N VAL A 133 15.62 -8.13 -5.96
CA VAL A 133 15.46 -7.80 -4.55
C VAL A 133 14.49 -8.85 -4.01
N LYS A 134 15.04 -9.97 -3.56
CA LYS A 134 14.29 -10.90 -2.72
C LYS A 134 13.90 -10.11 -1.48
N LEU A 135 12.61 -9.93 -1.29
CA LEU A 135 12.08 -9.32 -0.09
C LEU A 135 12.55 -10.15 1.11
N PRO A 136 13.10 -9.53 2.18
CA PRO A 136 13.75 -10.25 3.27
C PRO A 136 12.81 -11.06 4.16
N TYR A 137 11.51 -11.03 3.88
CA TYR A 137 10.51 -11.82 4.55
C TYR A 137 9.70 -12.59 3.51
N PRO A 138 9.37 -13.87 3.78
CA PRO A 138 8.31 -14.49 3.03
C PRO A 138 7.09 -13.59 3.19
N PHE A 139 6.59 -13.12 2.08
CA PHE A 139 5.53 -12.13 1.95
C PHE A 139 4.24 -12.54 2.69
N LEU A 140 4.23 -13.69 3.29
CA LEU A 140 3.10 -14.50 3.58
C LEU A 140 3.28 -15.35 4.82
N ASP A 141 2.78 -14.83 5.88
CA ASP A 141 2.00 -15.64 6.80
C ASP A 141 0.48 -15.45 6.53
N LEU A 142 0.16 -15.19 5.26
CA LEU A 142 -1.21 -15.19 4.77
C LEU A 142 -1.50 -16.59 4.26
N ARG A 143 -2.30 -17.33 5.00
CA ARG A 143 -2.86 -18.61 4.57
C ARG A 143 -3.82 -18.33 3.42
N TYR A 144 -3.37 -18.53 2.19
CA TYR A 144 -4.20 -18.37 1.02
C TYR A 144 -5.35 -19.40 1.02
N SER A 145 -6.56 -18.92 0.94
CA SER A 145 -7.60 -19.61 0.24
C SER A 145 -7.35 -19.40 -1.25
N ARG A 146 -7.40 -20.47 -2.05
CA ARG A 146 -7.08 -20.51 -3.48
C ARG A 146 -7.65 -19.27 -4.22
N GLY A 147 -6.80 -18.45 -4.76
CA GLY A 147 -7.13 -17.36 -5.67
C GLY A 147 -6.96 -15.94 -5.17
N ASP A 148 -6.54 -15.72 -3.94
CA ASP A 148 -6.43 -14.40 -3.33
C ASP A 148 -5.00 -13.84 -3.40
N MET A 149 -4.90 -12.52 -3.60
CA MET A 149 -3.63 -11.82 -3.81
C MET A 149 -3.11 -11.15 -2.54
N PRO A 150 -1.79 -11.15 -2.30
CA PRO A 150 -1.20 -10.55 -1.11
C PRO A 150 -1.22 -9.02 -1.13
N ILE A 151 -1.31 -8.44 0.03
CA ILE A 151 -1.03 -7.02 0.24
C ILE A 151 0.47 -6.81 0.19
N ILE A 152 0.92 -6.02 -0.72
CA ILE A 152 2.32 -5.89 -1.08
C ILE A 152 3.10 -5.05 -0.08
N LEU A 153 4.24 -5.57 0.33
CA LEU A 153 5.20 -4.97 1.22
C LEU A 153 6.46 -4.59 0.47
N LEU A 154 6.98 -3.43 0.73
CA LEU A 154 8.16 -2.93 0.07
C LEU A 154 9.17 -2.40 1.07
N ASN A 155 10.40 -2.79 0.88
CA ASN A 155 11.51 -2.32 1.68
C ASN A 155 12.18 -1.15 0.98
N ASN A 156 12.08 0.06 1.52
CA ASN A 156 13.00 1.12 1.17
C ASN A 156 14.36 0.75 1.79
N ARG A 157 15.32 0.35 0.98
CA ARG A 157 16.72 0.43 1.39
C ARG A 157 17.18 1.83 1.08
N GLU A 158 17.22 2.66 2.07
CA GLU A 158 18.16 3.76 2.11
C GLU A 158 19.55 3.19 2.33
N LYS A 159 20.51 3.81 1.63
CA LYS A 159 21.93 3.59 1.80
C LYS A 159 22.38 3.87 3.22
#